data_246ffeff06f32b5ae08c63c4d9d23eeb
#
_entry.id   246ffeff06f32b5ae08c63c4d9d23eeb
#
_cell.length_a   1.000
_cell.length_b   1.000
_cell.length_c   1.000
_cell.angle_alpha   90.00
_cell.angle_beta   90.00
_cell.angle_gamma   90.00
#
_symmetry.space_group_name_H-M   'P 1'
#
loop_
_entity.id
_entity.type
_entity.pdbx_description
1 polymer ?
#
loop_
_entity_poly.entity_id
_entity_poly.type
_entity_poly.pdbx_seq_one_letter_code
_entity_poly.pdbx_strand_id
1 'polypeptide(L)'
;MTIRLPQRQALILVGFMGAGKSTVGRVLAGRLGWTFEDLDDRIERREKQKIADIFRDAGEVGFRRAEFGALKELLEELQSGSEKVIALGGGAFVQEPNIRLIEGAKIPTIFLDAGVEELWGRCQRQWEGQGVERPLLGSSEGFGGLYETRRPHYLRASFRQETDGKSIEQIAGELIQGLALVDGDRGKEKTK
;
A
#
# COMPACT_ATOMS: atom_id res chain seq x y z
N MET A 1 -17.38 -14.50 -4.63
CA MET A 1 -18.08 -13.36 -4.01
C MET A 1 -17.62 -12.11 -4.75
N THR A 2 -18.48 -11.51 -5.55
CA THR A 2 -18.11 -10.39 -6.43
C THR A 2 -18.29 -9.10 -5.63
N ILE A 3 -17.21 -8.33 -5.46
CA ILE A 3 -17.24 -7.10 -4.70
C ILE A 3 -17.43 -5.96 -5.67
N ARG A 4 -18.63 -5.34 -5.66
CA ARG A 4 -18.86 -4.10 -6.40
C ARG A 4 -18.14 -2.97 -5.69
N LEU A 5 -17.11 -2.40 -6.36
CA LEU A 5 -16.52 -1.15 -5.90
C LEU A 5 -17.60 -0.05 -5.96
N PRO A 6 -17.71 0.80 -4.92
CA PRO A 6 -18.50 2.02 -5.04
C PRO A 6 -17.94 2.88 -6.18
N GLN A 7 -18.70 3.84 -6.68
CA GLN A 7 -18.36 4.71 -7.83
C GLN A 7 -17.01 5.44 -7.77
N ARG A 8 -16.26 5.31 -6.68
CA ARG A 8 -14.90 5.84 -6.50
C ARG A 8 -13.89 4.78 -6.86
N GLN A 9 -13.18 5.00 -7.93
CA GLN A 9 -12.22 4.06 -8.49
C GLN A 9 -10.84 4.24 -7.82
N ALA A 10 -10.74 3.90 -6.54
CA ALA A 10 -9.47 3.90 -5.82
C ALA A 10 -9.33 2.62 -4.98
N LEU A 11 -8.08 2.15 -4.84
CA LEU A 11 -7.70 1.01 -4.02
C LEU A 11 -6.49 1.37 -3.17
N ILE A 12 -6.48 0.91 -1.94
CA ILE A 12 -5.35 1.10 -1.02
C ILE A 12 -4.71 -0.25 -0.72
N LEU A 13 -3.42 -0.38 -1.01
CA LEU A 13 -2.62 -1.55 -0.66
C LEU A 13 -1.96 -1.33 0.69
N VAL A 14 -2.20 -2.26 1.62
CA VAL A 14 -1.62 -2.28 2.96
C VAL A 14 -0.83 -3.57 3.18
N GLY A 15 0.04 -3.58 4.17
CA GLY A 15 0.83 -4.75 4.51
C GLY A 15 2.23 -4.38 5.01
N PHE A 16 2.93 -5.38 5.48
CA PHE A 16 4.24 -5.21 6.06
C PHE A 16 5.32 -4.83 5.03
N MET A 17 6.51 -4.46 5.48
CA MET A 17 7.66 -4.28 4.58
C MET A 17 7.98 -5.60 3.86
N GLY A 18 8.42 -5.53 2.62
CA GLY A 18 8.64 -6.72 1.79
C GLY A 18 7.38 -7.33 1.18
N ALA A 19 6.17 -6.87 1.52
CA ALA A 19 4.92 -7.40 0.96
C ALA A 19 4.69 -7.08 -0.53
N GLY A 20 5.53 -6.23 -1.13
CA GLY A 20 5.47 -5.92 -2.56
C GLY A 20 4.44 -4.85 -2.95
N LYS A 21 3.93 -4.06 -2.00
CA LYS A 21 2.88 -3.05 -2.24
C LYS A 21 3.16 -2.14 -3.42
N SER A 22 4.34 -1.53 -3.47
CA SER A 22 4.69 -0.59 -4.56
C SER A 22 4.84 -1.30 -5.90
N THR A 23 5.37 -2.53 -5.92
CA THR A 23 5.55 -3.31 -7.16
C THR A 23 4.22 -3.82 -7.69
N VAL A 24 3.42 -4.45 -6.83
CA VAL A 24 2.06 -4.92 -7.19
C VAL A 24 1.18 -3.73 -7.58
N GLY A 25 1.28 -2.61 -6.83
CA GLY A 25 0.50 -1.41 -7.08
C GLY A 25 0.74 -0.81 -8.45
N ARG A 26 2.00 -0.72 -8.91
CA ARG A 26 2.34 -0.23 -10.25
C ARG A 26 1.78 -1.13 -11.36
N VAL A 27 1.93 -2.46 -11.21
CA VAL A 27 1.41 -3.42 -12.20
C VAL A 27 -0.11 -3.39 -12.23
N LEU A 28 -0.76 -3.36 -11.07
CA LEU A 28 -2.20 -3.28 -10.95
C LEU A 28 -2.75 -1.98 -11.57
N ALA A 29 -2.16 -0.83 -11.25
CA ALA A 29 -2.55 0.46 -11.81
C ALA A 29 -2.40 0.47 -13.34
N GLY A 30 -1.27 -0.04 -13.87
CA GLY A 30 -1.06 -0.15 -15.32
C GLY A 30 -2.10 -0.99 -16.02
N ARG A 31 -2.50 -2.13 -15.44
CA ARG A 31 -3.54 -3.01 -16.01
C ARG A 31 -4.94 -2.40 -15.95
N LEU A 32 -5.22 -1.57 -14.94
CA LEU A 32 -6.49 -0.88 -14.78
C LEU A 32 -6.58 0.42 -15.59
N GLY A 33 -5.46 0.92 -16.10
CA GLY A 33 -5.39 2.25 -16.70
C GLY A 33 -5.48 3.38 -15.65
N TRP A 34 -5.16 3.09 -14.39
CA TRP A 34 -5.19 4.01 -13.27
C TRP A 34 -3.80 4.58 -12.98
N THR A 35 -3.74 5.65 -12.19
CA THR A 35 -2.47 6.15 -11.67
C THR A 35 -2.03 5.37 -10.43
N PHE A 36 -0.70 5.26 -10.25
CA PHE A 36 -0.13 4.71 -9.02
C PHE A 36 0.44 5.82 -8.15
N GLU A 37 0.21 5.74 -6.84
CA GLU A 37 0.79 6.65 -5.86
C GLU A 37 1.32 5.88 -4.64
N ASP A 38 2.57 6.16 -4.28
CA ASP A 38 3.17 5.68 -3.03
C ASP A 38 3.09 6.81 -1.99
N LEU A 39 2.54 6.50 -0.81
CA LEU A 39 2.36 7.51 0.24
C LEU A 39 3.72 8.01 0.76
N ASP A 40 4.74 7.15 0.82
CA ASP A 40 6.07 7.54 1.27
C ASP A 40 6.69 8.55 0.28
N ASP A 41 6.58 8.29 -1.03
CA ASP A 41 7.00 9.25 -2.08
C ASP A 41 6.23 10.57 -1.99
N ARG A 42 4.93 10.51 -1.65
CA ARG A 42 4.09 11.71 -1.48
C ARG A 42 4.54 12.52 -0.28
N ILE A 43 4.85 11.89 0.85
CA ILE A 43 5.37 12.56 2.04
C ILE A 43 6.66 13.31 1.69
N GLU A 44 7.61 12.66 1.04
CA GLU A 44 8.89 13.29 0.67
C GLU A 44 8.69 14.49 -0.25
N ARG A 45 7.80 14.39 -1.23
CA ARG A 45 7.48 15.51 -2.13
C ARG A 45 6.82 16.68 -1.41
N ARG A 46 5.89 16.40 -0.51
CA ARG A 46 5.16 17.38 0.28
C ARG A 46 6.06 18.13 1.24
N GLU A 47 6.86 17.40 2.01
CA GLU A 47 7.76 17.97 3.01
C GLU A 47 9.06 18.51 2.38
N LYS A 48 9.33 18.20 1.10
CA LYS A 48 10.57 18.52 0.38
C LYS A 48 11.81 17.98 1.11
N GLN A 49 11.66 16.86 1.76
CA GLN A 49 12.65 16.25 2.64
C GLN A 49 12.53 14.72 2.59
N LYS A 50 13.65 14.02 2.73
CA LYS A 50 13.63 12.55 2.81
C LYS A 50 13.04 12.10 4.14
N ILE A 51 12.34 10.96 4.12
CA ILE A 51 11.74 10.37 5.35
C ILE A 51 12.79 10.19 6.44
N ALA A 52 14.01 9.76 6.09
CA ALA A 52 15.10 9.62 7.04
C ALA A 52 15.46 10.95 7.72
N ASP A 53 15.43 12.04 6.98
CA ASP A 53 15.70 13.37 7.51
C ASP A 53 14.57 13.87 8.41
N ILE A 54 13.30 13.59 8.03
CA ILE A 54 12.14 13.90 8.88
C ILE A 54 12.25 13.19 10.22
N PHE A 55 12.63 11.89 10.21
CA PHE A 55 12.84 11.13 11.46
C PHE A 55 13.98 11.71 12.29
N ARG A 56 15.10 12.11 11.67
CA ARG A 56 16.24 12.71 12.36
C ARG A 56 15.88 14.06 12.99
N ASP A 57 15.17 14.92 12.27
CA ASP A 57 14.94 16.32 12.63
C ASP A 57 13.70 16.51 13.52
N ALA A 58 12.65 15.72 13.31
CA ALA A 58 11.36 15.84 14.00
C ALA A 58 10.90 14.56 14.74
N GLY A 59 11.69 13.50 14.68
CA GLY A 59 11.37 12.21 15.31
C GLY A 59 10.14 11.51 14.75
N GLU A 60 9.72 10.43 15.38
CA GLU A 60 8.55 9.67 14.93
C GLU A 60 7.26 10.52 14.96
N VAL A 61 7.10 11.36 15.96
CA VAL A 61 5.91 12.22 16.09
C VAL A 61 5.78 13.17 14.92
N GLY A 62 6.89 13.78 14.48
CA GLY A 62 6.93 14.65 13.29
C GLY A 62 6.59 13.89 12.02
N PHE A 63 7.18 12.71 11.83
CA PHE A 63 6.88 11.86 10.69
C PHE A 63 5.40 11.44 10.66
N ARG A 64 4.82 11.00 11.78
CA ARG A 64 3.40 10.61 11.83
C ARG A 64 2.45 11.75 11.52
N ARG A 65 2.82 12.98 11.90
CA ARG A 65 2.05 14.19 11.50
C ARG A 65 2.11 14.44 9.99
N ALA A 66 3.30 14.32 9.40
CA ALA A 66 3.49 14.46 7.95
C ALA A 66 2.73 13.37 7.18
N GLU A 67 2.83 12.11 7.63
CA GLU A 67 2.12 10.95 7.07
C GLU A 67 0.60 11.15 7.09
N PHE A 68 0.04 11.55 8.24
CA PHE A 68 -1.40 11.85 8.37
C PHE A 68 -1.84 12.98 7.44
N GLY A 69 -1.06 14.08 7.37
CA GLY A 69 -1.35 15.20 6.48
C GLY A 69 -1.35 14.81 5.01
N ALA A 70 -0.33 14.06 4.58
CA ALA A 70 -0.21 13.58 3.21
C ALA A 70 -1.34 12.62 2.83
N LEU A 71 -1.72 11.72 3.75
CA LEU A 71 -2.85 10.80 3.55
C LEU A 71 -4.17 11.55 3.44
N LYS A 72 -4.41 12.53 4.31
CA LYS A 72 -5.64 13.33 4.29
C LYS A 72 -5.81 14.06 2.96
N GLU A 73 -4.79 14.77 2.50
CA GLU A 73 -4.79 15.46 1.21
C GLU A 73 -5.03 14.49 0.04
N LEU A 74 -4.39 13.31 0.07
CA LEU A 74 -4.58 12.29 -0.94
C LEU A 74 -6.04 11.81 -1.01
N LEU A 75 -6.66 11.57 0.15
CA LEU A 75 -8.05 11.13 0.22
C LEU A 75 -9.04 12.23 -0.22
N GLU A 76 -8.72 13.50 0.03
CA GLU A 76 -9.48 14.64 -0.46
C GLU A 76 -9.41 14.76 -1.99
N GLU A 77 -8.23 14.58 -2.59
CA GLU A 77 -8.06 14.55 -4.05
C GLU A 77 -8.88 13.45 -4.73
N LEU A 78 -9.03 12.28 -4.11
CA LEU A 78 -9.85 11.20 -4.65
C LEU A 78 -11.33 11.54 -4.73
N GLN A 79 -11.80 12.54 -3.98
CA GLN A 79 -13.19 13.01 -4.06
C GLN A 79 -13.50 13.68 -5.40
N SER A 80 -12.50 14.16 -6.11
CA SER A 80 -12.65 14.76 -7.45
C SER A 80 -12.75 13.75 -8.60
N GLY A 81 -12.72 12.43 -8.29
CA GLY A 81 -12.96 11.37 -9.27
C GLY A 81 -11.70 10.80 -9.93
N SER A 82 -10.52 11.00 -9.32
CA SER A 82 -9.28 10.41 -9.84
C SER A 82 -9.20 8.90 -9.55
N GLU A 83 -8.80 8.13 -10.56
CA GLU A 83 -8.61 6.68 -10.47
C GLU A 83 -7.19 6.36 -10.02
N LYS A 84 -7.04 5.76 -8.80
CA LYS A 84 -5.71 5.52 -8.23
C LYS A 84 -5.57 4.16 -7.53
N VAL A 85 -4.39 3.56 -7.68
CA VAL A 85 -3.89 2.53 -6.77
C VAL A 85 -2.87 3.17 -5.83
N ILE A 86 -3.08 3.04 -4.54
CA ILE A 86 -2.27 3.69 -3.50
C ILE A 86 -1.55 2.63 -2.69
N ALA A 87 -0.24 2.75 -2.51
CA ALA A 87 0.53 1.95 -1.56
C ALA A 87 0.77 2.77 -0.28
N LEU A 88 0.42 2.21 0.87
CA LEU A 88 0.75 2.83 2.15
C LEU A 88 2.10 2.35 2.68
N GLY A 89 2.82 3.22 3.39
CA GLY A 89 3.95 2.84 4.21
C GLY A 89 3.56 1.76 5.22
N GLY A 90 4.49 0.86 5.57
CA GLY A 90 4.20 -0.30 6.43
C GLY A 90 3.69 0.07 7.84
N GLY A 91 3.92 1.29 8.30
CA GLY A 91 3.42 1.80 9.58
C GLY A 91 2.14 2.62 9.49
N ALA A 92 1.74 3.05 8.32
CA ALA A 92 0.61 3.96 8.15
C ALA A 92 -0.74 3.34 8.56
N PHE A 93 -0.98 2.07 8.17
CA PHE A 93 -2.20 1.34 8.50
C PHE A 93 -2.20 0.71 9.92
N VAL A 94 -1.24 1.10 10.75
CA VAL A 94 -1.19 0.76 12.19
C VAL A 94 -1.63 1.96 13.04
N GLN A 95 -1.62 3.16 12.45
CA GLN A 95 -2.03 4.38 13.12
C GLN A 95 -3.55 4.53 13.10
N GLU A 96 -4.19 4.50 14.27
CA GLU A 96 -5.64 4.60 14.39
C GLU A 96 -6.25 5.84 13.70
N PRO A 97 -5.62 7.04 13.75
CA PRO A 97 -6.11 8.19 12.99
C PRO A 97 -6.15 7.97 11.48
N ASN A 98 -5.14 7.29 10.90
CA ASN A 98 -5.08 6.98 9.49
C ASN A 98 -6.17 5.98 9.09
N ILE A 99 -6.37 4.94 9.92
CA ILE A 99 -7.40 3.93 9.69
C ILE A 99 -8.78 4.58 9.63
N ARG A 100 -9.09 5.47 10.59
CA ARG A 100 -10.37 6.19 10.62
C ARG A 100 -10.59 7.07 9.38
N LEU A 101 -9.54 7.73 8.89
CA LEU A 101 -9.62 8.51 7.65
C LEU A 101 -9.99 7.63 6.46
N ILE A 102 -9.31 6.48 6.33
CA ILE A 102 -9.52 5.53 5.23
C ILE A 102 -10.92 4.92 5.29
N GLU A 103 -11.36 4.46 6.47
CA GLU A 103 -12.70 3.93 6.69
C GLU A 103 -13.78 4.98 6.38
N GLY A 104 -13.57 6.23 6.82
CA GLY A 104 -14.48 7.35 6.52
C GLY A 104 -14.57 7.67 5.03
N ALA A 105 -13.48 7.51 4.29
CA ALA A 105 -13.44 7.67 2.83
C ALA A 105 -14.10 6.52 2.07
N LYS A 106 -14.37 5.38 2.73
CA LYS A 106 -14.98 4.17 2.16
C LYS A 106 -14.21 3.63 0.94
N ILE A 107 -12.88 3.75 0.97
CA ILE A 107 -12.00 3.22 -0.09
C ILE A 107 -11.60 1.78 0.29
N PRO A 108 -11.75 0.81 -0.62
CA PRO A 108 -11.35 -0.56 -0.36
C PRO A 108 -9.86 -0.66 -0.05
N THR A 109 -9.54 -1.39 1.00
CA THR A 109 -8.17 -1.69 1.40
C THR A 109 -7.86 -3.15 1.14
N ILE A 110 -6.68 -3.45 0.62
CA ILE A 110 -6.20 -4.79 0.30
C ILE A 110 -4.94 -5.07 1.12
N PHE A 111 -5.02 -6.03 2.00
CA PHE A 111 -3.85 -6.52 2.72
C PHE A 111 -3.09 -7.52 1.85
N LEU A 112 -1.88 -7.17 1.42
CA LEU A 112 -0.94 -8.10 0.80
C LEU A 112 -0.26 -8.90 1.91
N ASP A 113 -0.74 -10.12 2.14
CA ASP A 113 -0.28 -10.99 3.22
C ASP A 113 0.73 -12.01 2.69
N ALA A 114 1.83 -12.15 3.40
CA ALA A 114 2.85 -13.16 3.20
C ALA A 114 3.37 -13.64 4.55
N GLY A 115 3.92 -14.84 4.58
CA GLY A 115 4.59 -15.36 5.76
C GLY A 115 5.80 -14.51 6.16
N VAL A 116 6.07 -14.42 7.46
CA VAL A 116 7.14 -13.57 7.99
C VAL A 116 8.52 -13.93 7.41
N GLU A 117 8.78 -15.21 7.18
CA GLU A 117 10.04 -15.71 6.60
C GLU A 117 10.21 -15.24 5.16
N GLU A 118 9.15 -15.30 4.36
CA GLU A 118 9.16 -14.81 2.98
C GLU A 118 9.36 -13.30 2.92
N LEU A 119 8.68 -12.55 3.81
CA LEU A 119 8.84 -11.10 3.93
C LEU A 119 10.29 -10.73 4.31
N TRP A 120 10.87 -11.46 5.26
CA TRP A 120 12.26 -11.27 5.67
C TRP A 120 13.22 -11.53 4.51
N GLY A 121 13.06 -12.66 3.81
CA GLY A 121 13.89 -12.99 2.65
C GLY A 121 13.78 -11.98 1.51
N ARG A 122 12.58 -11.43 1.24
CA ARG A 122 12.39 -10.35 0.26
C ARG A 122 13.10 -9.07 0.68
N CYS A 123 13.03 -8.71 1.95
CA CYS A 123 13.72 -7.54 2.48
C CYS A 123 15.23 -7.70 2.40
N GLN A 124 15.79 -8.86 2.77
CA GLN A 124 17.23 -9.13 2.67
C GLN A 124 17.73 -8.96 1.24
N ARG A 125 17.08 -9.59 0.26
CA ARG A 125 17.45 -9.46 -1.16
C ARG A 125 17.43 -8.01 -1.65
N GLN A 126 16.48 -7.21 -1.15
CA GLN A 126 16.38 -5.79 -1.50
C GLN A 126 17.51 -4.97 -0.88
N TRP A 127 17.89 -5.24 0.37
CA TRP A 127 18.96 -4.51 1.06
C TRP A 127 20.33 -4.82 0.50
N GLU A 128 20.63 -6.10 0.21
CA GLU A 128 21.87 -6.51 -0.44
C GLU A 128 22.06 -5.79 -1.77
N GLY A 129 20.99 -5.63 -2.56
CA GLY A 129 21.04 -4.91 -3.84
C GLY A 129 21.22 -3.38 -3.73
N GLN A 130 20.97 -2.79 -2.56
CA GLN A 130 21.03 -1.33 -2.37
C GLN A 130 22.20 -0.86 -1.48
N GLY A 131 22.96 -1.78 -0.87
CA GLY A 131 24.07 -1.46 0.03
C GLY A 131 23.62 -0.70 1.30
N VAL A 132 22.35 -0.85 1.72
CA VAL A 132 21.77 -0.14 2.85
C VAL A 132 21.68 -1.06 4.06
N GLU A 133 22.52 -0.83 5.07
CA GLU A 133 22.27 -1.36 6.42
C GLU A 133 21.10 -0.61 7.05
N ARG A 134 20.01 -1.31 7.36
CA ARG A 134 18.92 -0.75 8.18
C ARG A 134 19.03 -1.25 9.62
N PRO A 135 19.57 -0.42 10.54
CA PRO A 135 19.86 -0.81 11.93
C PRO A 135 18.62 -1.15 12.76
N LEU A 136 17.42 -0.66 12.39
CA LEU A 136 16.19 -0.84 13.16
C LEU A 136 15.58 -2.25 13.10
N LEU A 137 16.13 -3.15 12.29
CA LEU A 137 15.60 -4.51 12.09
C LEU A 137 16.70 -5.55 12.18
N GLY A 138 17.76 -5.28 12.94
CA GLY A 138 19.02 -6.02 13.04
C GLY A 138 18.96 -7.53 13.31
N SER A 139 17.77 -8.11 13.54
CA SER A 139 17.60 -9.55 13.68
C SER A 139 16.26 -10.03 13.10
N SER A 140 16.23 -11.27 12.65
CA SER A 140 15.01 -11.96 12.24
C SER A 140 13.94 -11.96 13.34
N GLU A 141 14.35 -12.04 14.61
CA GLU A 141 13.45 -12.01 15.76
C GLU A 141 12.78 -10.64 15.94
N GLY A 142 13.53 -9.54 15.81
CA GLY A 142 12.97 -8.18 15.86
C GLY A 142 12.00 -7.91 14.73
N PHE A 143 12.32 -8.38 13.53
CA PHE A 143 11.44 -8.31 12.36
C PHE A 143 10.13 -9.09 12.60
N GLY A 144 10.24 -10.33 13.11
CA GLY A 144 9.10 -11.19 13.44
C GLY A 144 8.21 -10.55 14.50
N GLY A 145 8.79 -10.05 15.61
CA GLY A 145 8.04 -9.38 16.68
C GLY A 145 7.29 -8.13 16.18
N LEU A 146 7.91 -7.34 15.30
CA LEU A 146 7.24 -6.19 14.69
C LEU A 146 6.12 -6.62 13.74
N TYR A 147 6.31 -7.70 12.97
CA TYR A 147 5.27 -8.27 12.12
C TYR A 147 4.06 -8.71 12.94
N GLU A 148 4.26 -9.51 13.99
CA GLU A 148 3.19 -9.99 14.86
C GLU A 148 2.40 -8.84 15.50
N THR A 149 3.10 -7.79 15.93
CA THR A 149 2.47 -6.58 16.48
C THR A 149 1.59 -5.85 15.45
N ARG A 150 2.01 -5.82 14.19
CA ARG A 150 1.32 -5.05 13.13
C ARG A 150 0.26 -5.84 12.39
N ARG A 151 0.41 -7.15 12.28
CA ARG A 151 -0.50 -8.03 11.51
C ARG A 151 -1.97 -7.89 11.90
N PRO A 152 -2.36 -7.80 13.19
CA PRO A 152 -3.76 -7.59 13.57
C PRO A 152 -4.38 -6.33 12.96
N HIS A 153 -3.60 -5.25 12.78
CA HIS A 153 -4.08 -4.04 12.12
C HIS A 153 -4.32 -4.27 10.63
N TYR A 154 -3.41 -4.95 9.92
CA TYR A 154 -3.58 -5.24 8.50
C TYR A 154 -4.79 -6.15 8.23
N LEU A 155 -5.14 -7.04 9.16
CA LEU A 155 -6.33 -7.90 9.07
C LEU A 155 -7.66 -7.11 9.11
N ARG A 156 -7.65 -5.82 9.47
CA ARG A 156 -8.81 -4.92 9.35
C ARG A 156 -9.06 -4.47 7.91
N ALA A 157 -8.16 -4.75 6.99
CA ALA A 157 -8.37 -4.41 5.58
C ALA A 157 -9.61 -5.13 5.01
N SER A 158 -10.26 -4.48 4.04
CA SER A 158 -11.49 -4.99 3.40
C SER A 158 -11.28 -6.34 2.72
N PHE A 159 -10.06 -6.57 2.21
CA PHE A 159 -9.67 -7.79 1.50
C PHE A 159 -8.28 -8.23 1.91
N ARG A 160 -8.07 -9.55 1.86
CA ARG A 160 -6.77 -10.18 2.07
C ARG A 160 -6.36 -10.90 0.79
N GLN A 161 -5.17 -10.62 0.32
CA GLN A 161 -4.52 -11.26 -0.82
C GLN A 161 -3.26 -11.98 -0.34
N GLU A 162 -3.26 -13.30 -0.41
CA GLU A 162 -2.07 -14.10 -0.15
C GLU A 162 -1.07 -13.95 -1.29
N THR A 163 0.21 -13.73 -0.96
CA THR A 163 1.27 -13.44 -1.92
C THR A 163 2.43 -14.43 -1.89
N ASP A 164 2.42 -15.42 -0.98
CA ASP A 164 3.46 -16.43 -0.89
C ASP A 164 3.52 -17.26 -2.17
N GLY A 165 4.73 -17.45 -2.70
CA GLY A 165 4.97 -18.26 -3.88
C GLY A 165 4.36 -17.73 -5.19
N LYS A 166 3.80 -16.52 -5.20
CA LYS A 166 3.17 -15.94 -6.39
C LYS A 166 4.03 -14.88 -7.04
N SER A 167 3.97 -14.82 -8.38
CA SER A 167 4.53 -13.70 -9.14
C SER A 167 3.67 -12.45 -8.98
N ILE A 168 4.27 -11.28 -9.25
CA ILE A 168 3.57 -9.99 -9.20
C ILE A 168 2.38 -9.98 -10.18
N GLU A 169 2.56 -10.58 -11.34
CA GLU A 169 1.55 -10.69 -12.41
C GLU A 169 0.36 -11.57 -11.98
N GLN A 170 0.64 -12.66 -11.27
CA GLN A 170 -0.40 -13.52 -10.69
C GLN A 170 -1.21 -12.78 -9.63
N ILE A 171 -0.53 -12.09 -8.69
CA ILE A 171 -1.20 -11.31 -7.65
C ILE A 171 -2.09 -10.23 -8.26
N ALA A 172 -1.57 -9.45 -9.22
CA ALA A 172 -2.35 -8.43 -9.90
C ALA A 172 -3.55 -9.00 -10.67
N GLY A 173 -3.39 -10.16 -11.31
CA GLY A 173 -4.46 -10.88 -11.99
C GLY A 173 -5.56 -11.35 -11.05
N GLU A 174 -5.20 -11.96 -9.92
CA GLU A 174 -6.15 -12.41 -8.89
C GLU A 174 -6.92 -11.24 -8.28
N LEU A 175 -6.23 -10.11 -8.03
CA LEU A 175 -6.87 -8.90 -7.53
C LEU A 175 -7.90 -8.35 -8.51
N ILE A 176 -7.59 -8.27 -9.80
CA ILE A 176 -8.52 -7.81 -10.82
C ILE A 176 -9.75 -8.73 -10.89
N GLN A 177 -9.55 -10.05 -10.86
CA GLN A 177 -10.64 -11.01 -10.88
C GLN A 177 -11.49 -10.99 -9.61
N GLY A 178 -10.84 -10.95 -8.43
CA GLY A 178 -11.52 -11.02 -7.13
C GLY A 178 -12.30 -9.75 -6.80
N LEU A 179 -11.83 -8.59 -7.22
CA LEU A 179 -12.47 -7.31 -6.98
C LEU A 179 -13.60 -7.03 -7.99
N ALA A 180 -13.88 -7.93 -8.95
CA ALA A 180 -14.73 -7.65 -10.11
C ALA A 180 -14.47 -6.22 -10.62
N LEU A 181 -13.21 -5.87 -10.65
CA LEU A 181 -12.72 -4.69 -11.34
C LEU A 181 -12.97 -4.98 -12.80
N VAL A 182 -14.16 -4.62 -13.22
CA VAL A 182 -14.70 -4.90 -14.53
C VAL A 182 -13.67 -4.45 -15.55
N ASP A 183 -13.00 -5.43 -16.08
CA ASP A 183 -12.39 -5.36 -17.41
C ASP A 183 -13.56 -5.30 -18.40
N GLY A 184 -14.39 -4.29 -18.24
CA GLY A 184 -15.64 -4.30 -18.91
C GLY A 184 -16.02 -2.98 -19.45
N ASP A 185 -16.16 -2.81 -20.57
CA ASP A 185 -16.99 -1.83 -21.30
C ASP A 185 -16.36 -0.52 -21.74
N ARG A 186 -15.02 -0.49 -21.88
CA ARG A 186 -14.41 0.56 -22.70
C ARG A 186 -14.28 0.17 -24.18
N GLY A 187 -14.87 -0.95 -24.58
CA GLY A 187 -14.71 -1.53 -25.92
C GLY A 187 -15.89 -1.40 -26.88
N LYS A 188 -17.01 -0.77 -26.52
CA LYS A 188 -18.20 -0.72 -27.38
C LYS A 188 -18.93 0.62 -27.46
N GLU A 189 -18.20 1.71 -27.64
CA GLU A 189 -18.82 2.94 -28.15
C GLU A 189 -17.84 3.74 -29.02
N LYS A 190 -17.43 3.13 -30.12
CA LYS A 190 -16.94 3.87 -31.30
C LYS A 190 -17.28 3.06 -32.55
N THR A 191 -18.54 3.04 -32.91
CA THR A 191 -18.96 2.93 -34.31
C THR A 191 -20.46 3.18 -34.40
N LYS A 192 -20.83 4.41 -34.56
CA LYS A 192 -21.85 4.83 -35.54
C LYS A 192 -21.80 6.33 -35.72
#